data_f44150f88cba77071cd1e6694827bc21
#
_entry.id   f44150f88cba77071cd1e6694827bc21
#
_cell.length_a   1.000
_cell.length_b   1.000
_cell.length_c   1.000
_cell.angle_alpha   90.00
_cell.angle_beta   90.00
_cell.angle_gamma   90.00
#
_symmetry.space_group_name_H-M   'P 1'
#
loop_
_entity.id
_entity.type
_entity.pdbx_description
1 polymer ?
#
loop_
_entity_poly.entity_id
_entity_poly.type
_entity_poly.pdbx_seq_one_letter_code
_entity_poly.pdbx_strand_id
1 'polypeptide(L)'
;VTVELTRPRNGRWHNMYWHMCGLLLDNSPEGQYGPTKEAVSDALKQMVGHVTSDGEPRSISFESMEQTEFEAFYSRVSDVVAGLLSTTPDEVREQIENLTGQRLG
;
A
#
# COMPACT_ATOMS: atom_id res chain seq x y z
N VAL A 1 -14.39 -9.06 -31.17
CA VAL A 1 -13.51 -9.09 -30.00
C VAL A 1 -13.80 -7.89 -29.12
N THR A 2 -14.07 -8.15 -27.88
CA THR A 2 -14.31 -7.08 -26.92
C THR A 2 -12.98 -6.50 -26.49
N VAL A 3 -12.85 -5.19 -26.61
CA VAL A 3 -11.66 -4.51 -26.13
C VAL A 3 -11.82 -4.22 -24.64
N GLU A 4 -10.83 -4.62 -23.89
CA GLU A 4 -10.81 -4.33 -22.46
C GLU A 4 -10.56 -2.84 -22.25
N LEU A 5 -11.50 -2.16 -21.64
CA LEU A 5 -11.40 -0.72 -21.41
C LEU A 5 -10.85 -0.36 -20.04
N THR A 6 -10.88 -1.31 -19.11
CA THR A 6 -10.31 -1.07 -17.77
C THR A 6 -8.85 -1.49 -17.78
N ARG A 7 -8.03 -0.71 -17.06
CA ARG A 7 -6.62 -1.07 -16.91
C ARG A 7 -6.53 -2.31 -16.03
N PRO A 8 -5.80 -3.34 -16.46
CA PRO A 8 -5.57 -4.50 -15.59
C PRO A 8 -4.75 -4.09 -14.36
N ARG A 9 -4.99 -4.79 -13.25
CA ARG A 9 -4.20 -4.57 -12.05
C ARG A 9 -2.73 -4.86 -12.33
N ASN A 10 -1.87 -3.97 -11.86
CA ASN A 10 -0.43 -4.09 -12.04
C ASN A 10 0.17 -4.77 -10.82
N GLY A 11 0.69 -5.99 -11.00
CA GLY A 11 1.30 -6.74 -9.91
C GLY A 11 2.48 -6.04 -9.27
N ARG A 12 3.18 -5.18 -10.03
CA ARG A 12 4.30 -4.39 -9.49
C ARG A 12 3.84 -3.45 -8.39
N TRP A 13 2.72 -2.74 -8.60
CA TRP A 13 2.15 -1.85 -7.60
C TRP A 13 1.74 -2.63 -6.34
N HIS A 14 1.13 -3.78 -6.54
CA HIS A 14 0.70 -4.64 -5.42
C HIS A 14 1.92 -5.13 -4.62
N ASN A 15 2.96 -5.55 -5.33
CA ASN A 15 4.19 -6.00 -4.70
C ASN A 15 4.86 -4.86 -3.92
N MET A 16 4.91 -3.67 -4.50
CA MET A 16 5.52 -2.51 -3.83
C MET A 16 4.73 -2.07 -2.61
N TYR A 17 3.40 -2.25 -2.62
CA TYR A 17 2.60 -1.99 -1.43
C TYR A 17 3.04 -2.87 -0.26
N TRP A 18 3.25 -4.16 -0.51
CA TRP A 18 3.68 -5.07 0.54
C TRP A 18 5.09 -4.75 1.04
N HIS A 19 5.97 -4.28 0.16
CA HIS A 19 7.29 -3.79 0.58
C HIS A 19 7.16 -2.53 1.44
N MET A 20 6.19 -1.68 1.15
CA MET A 20 5.93 -0.49 1.96
C MET A 20 5.46 -0.88 3.37
N CYS A 21 4.60 -1.88 3.47
CA CYS A 21 4.20 -2.42 4.77
C CYS A 21 5.41 -2.97 5.54
N GLY A 22 6.30 -3.68 4.84
CA GLY A 22 7.53 -4.18 5.45
C GLY A 22 8.46 -3.07 5.90
N LEU A 23 8.56 -2.00 5.12
CA LEU A 23 9.37 -0.84 5.49
C LEU A 23 8.87 -0.21 6.79
N LEU A 24 7.57 -0.04 6.92
CA LEU A 24 6.99 0.51 8.15
C LEU A 24 7.20 -0.45 9.32
N LEU A 25 7.01 -1.75 9.10
CA LEU A 25 7.21 -2.77 10.13
C LEU A 25 8.65 -2.75 10.66
N ASP A 26 9.63 -2.68 9.74
CA ASP A 26 11.05 -2.73 10.09
C ASP A 26 11.54 -1.45 10.78
N ASN A 27 10.89 -0.32 10.53
CA ASN A 27 11.30 0.97 11.05
C ASN A 27 10.42 1.48 12.19
N SER A 28 9.56 0.62 12.74
CA SER A 28 8.69 0.95 13.87
C SER A 28 9.08 0.11 15.09
N PRO A 29 8.77 0.59 16.30
CA PRO A 29 8.93 -0.26 17.49
C PRO A 29 8.19 -1.57 17.32
N GLU A 30 8.76 -2.64 17.84
CA GLU A 30 8.22 -3.97 17.68
C GLU A 30 6.74 -4.01 18.11
N GLY A 31 5.89 -4.49 17.20
CA GLY A 31 4.48 -4.65 17.47
C GLY A 31 3.64 -3.39 17.48
N GLN A 32 4.22 -2.22 17.15
CA GLN A 32 3.46 -0.96 17.19
C GLN A 32 2.26 -0.97 16.26
N TYR A 33 2.44 -1.48 15.04
CA TYR A 33 1.36 -1.56 14.03
C TYR A 33 0.94 -3.00 13.78
N GLY A 34 1.47 -3.95 14.55
CA GLY A 34 1.18 -5.36 14.42
C GLY A 34 2.44 -6.17 14.19
N PRO A 35 2.38 -7.50 14.40
CA PRO A 35 3.55 -8.37 14.31
C PRO A 35 3.92 -8.78 12.89
N THR A 36 3.07 -8.52 11.90
CA THR A 36 3.26 -8.98 10.53
C THR A 36 2.92 -7.88 9.55
N LYS A 37 3.33 -8.05 8.28
CA LYS A 37 2.96 -7.13 7.20
C LYS A 37 1.44 -7.05 7.02
N GLU A 38 0.75 -8.17 7.19
CA GLU A 38 -0.71 -8.22 7.07
C GLU A 38 -1.37 -7.36 8.15
N ALA A 39 -0.87 -7.42 9.38
CA ALA A 39 -1.38 -6.59 10.46
C ALA A 39 -1.09 -5.11 10.21
N VAL A 40 0.10 -4.80 9.70
CA VAL A 40 0.47 -3.43 9.30
C VAL A 40 -0.46 -2.94 8.20
N SER A 41 -0.74 -3.78 7.20
CA SER A 41 -1.65 -3.44 6.12
C SER A 41 -3.05 -3.10 6.65
N ASP A 42 -3.57 -3.90 7.58
CA ASP A 42 -4.87 -3.64 8.18
C ASP A 42 -4.88 -2.31 8.93
N ALA A 43 -3.82 -2.01 9.67
CA ALA A 43 -3.69 -0.73 10.36
C ALA A 43 -3.68 0.44 9.39
N LEU A 44 -2.93 0.32 8.28
CA LEU A 44 -2.87 1.36 7.26
C LEU A 44 -4.23 1.56 6.58
N LYS A 45 -4.95 0.48 6.30
CA LYS A 45 -6.30 0.57 5.74
C LYS A 45 -7.23 1.35 6.66
N GLN A 46 -7.14 1.11 7.97
CA GLN A 46 -7.91 1.88 8.95
C GLN A 46 -7.55 3.35 8.90
N MET A 47 -6.26 3.66 8.84
CA MET A 47 -5.78 5.04 8.84
C MET A 47 -6.23 5.82 7.63
N VAL A 48 -6.32 5.19 6.45
CA VAL A 48 -6.74 5.88 5.22
C VAL A 48 -8.24 5.72 4.94
N GLY A 49 -8.97 5.04 5.83
CA GLY A 49 -10.41 4.87 5.66
C GLY A 49 -10.80 3.82 4.62
N HIS A 50 -9.90 2.91 4.27
CA HIS A 50 -10.19 1.84 3.32
C HIS A 50 -10.84 0.66 4.06
N VAL A 51 -12.07 0.90 4.52
CA VAL A 51 -12.79 -0.03 5.38
C VAL A 51 -14.22 -0.19 4.89
N THR A 52 -14.87 -1.27 5.33
CA THR A 52 -16.28 -1.51 5.06
C THR A 52 -17.14 -0.60 5.95
N SER A 53 -18.46 -0.64 5.74
CA SER A 53 -19.40 0.11 6.57
C SER A 53 -19.30 -0.30 8.04
N ASP A 54 -18.84 -1.52 8.33
CA ASP A 54 -18.66 -2.01 9.70
C ASP A 54 -17.29 -1.66 10.28
N GLY A 55 -16.45 -0.96 9.52
CA GLY A 55 -15.13 -0.58 9.98
C GLY A 55 -14.05 -1.64 9.80
N GLU A 56 -14.35 -2.72 9.10
CA GLU A 56 -13.36 -3.77 8.83
C GLU A 56 -12.49 -3.41 7.63
N PRO A 57 -11.19 -3.78 7.63
CA PRO A 57 -10.33 -3.51 6.48
C PRO A 57 -10.87 -4.17 5.21
N ARG A 58 -10.92 -3.40 4.13
CA ARG A 58 -11.38 -3.90 2.84
C ARG A 58 -10.25 -4.58 2.09
N SER A 59 -10.62 -5.57 1.28
CA SER A 59 -9.65 -6.27 0.44
C SER A 59 -9.03 -5.34 -0.59
N ILE A 60 -7.75 -5.56 -0.90
CA ILE A 60 -7.05 -4.90 -1.99
C ILE A 60 -6.71 -5.88 -3.10
N SER A 61 -7.39 -7.04 -3.12
CA SER A 61 -7.13 -8.05 -4.14
C SER A 61 -7.44 -7.54 -5.54
N PHE A 62 -6.90 -8.22 -6.54
CA PHE A 62 -7.11 -7.88 -7.94
C PHE A 62 -8.59 -7.91 -8.33
N GLU A 63 -9.38 -8.73 -7.63
CA GLU A 63 -10.82 -8.84 -7.86
C GLU A 63 -11.61 -7.70 -7.22
N SER A 64 -11.08 -7.12 -6.15
CA SER A 64 -11.79 -6.13 -5.34
C SER A 64 -11.50 -4.70 -5.71
N MET A 65 -10.41 -4.44 -6.41
CA MET A 65 -9.96 -3.09 -6.73
C MET A 65 -9.44 -3.01 -8.15
N GLU A 66 -9.85 -1.95 -8.85
CA GLU A 66 -9.26 -1.62 -10.13
C GLU A 66 -7.92 -0.94 -9.93
N GLN A 67 -7.11 -0.88 -11.00
CA GLN A 67 -5.77 -0.30 -10.92
C GLN A 67 -5.81 1.17 -10.49
N THR A 68 -6.73 1.97 -11.02
CA THR A 68 -6.83 3.39 -10.65
C THR A 68 -7.19 3.58 -9.18
N GLU A 69 -8.09 2.74 -8.66
CA GLU A 69 -8.43 2.76 -7.24
C GLU A 69 -7.23 2.39 -6.38
N PHE A 70 -6.47 1.38 -6.81
CA PHE A 70 -5.30 0.94 -6.07
C PHE A 70 -4.22 2.01 -6.06
N GLU A 71 -4.01 2.70 -7.18
CA GLU A 71 -3.03 3.79 -7.24
C GLU A 71 -3.39 4.91 -6.27
N ALA A 72 -4.68 5.27 -6.20
CA ALA A 72 -5.15 6.28 -5.26
C ALA A 72 -4.98 5.81 -3.81
N PHE A 73 -5.29 4.56 -3.52
CA PHE A 73 -5.10 3.95 -2.21
C PHE A 73 -3.61 3.94 -1.84
N TYR A 74 -2.75 3.50 -2.74
CA TYR A 74 -1.31 3.46 -2.54
C TYR A 74 -0.77 4.86 -2.22
N SER A 75 -1.23 5.88 -2.95
CA SER A 75 -0.81 7.25 -2.72
C SER A 75 -1.17 7.73 -1.31
N ARG A 76 -2.39 7.44 -0.86
CA ARG A 76 -2.81 7.81 0.50
C ARG A 76 -1.99 7.08 1.56
N VAL A 77 -1.74 5.79 1.34
CA VAL A 77 -0.93 5.00 2.27
C VAL A 77 0.51 5.53 2.30
N SER A 78 1.07 5.89 1.14
CA SER A 78 2.42 6.47 1.08
C SER A 78 2.52 7.74 1.92
N ASP A 79 1.51 8.60 1.85
CA ASP A 79 1.48 9.83 2.65
C ASP A 79 1.47 9.53 4.14
N VAL A 80 0.66 8.54 4.55
CA VAL A 80 0.58 8.13 5.95
C VAL A 80 1.90 7.54 6.42
N VAL A 81 2.48 6.62 5.64
CA VAL A 81 3.75 5.98 6.00
C VAL A 81 4.85 7.02 6.11
N ALA A 82 4.91 7.96 5.17
CA ALA A 82 5.90 9.04 5.21
C ALA A 82 5.77 9.86 6.50
N GLY A 83 4.55 10.18 6.89
CA GLY A 83 4.30 10.90 8.14
C GLY A 83 4.72 10.10 9.36
N LEU A 84 4.42 8.81 9.39
CA LEU A 84 4.77 7.94 10.50
C LEU A 84 6.28 7.74 10.64
N LEU A 85 7.00 7.76 9.52
CA LEU A 85 8.46 7.61 9.50
C LEU A 85 9.19 8.94 9.51
N SER A 86 8.46 10.06 9.61
CA SER A 86 9.01 11.42 9.61
C SER A 86 9.84 11.71 8.36
N THR A 87 9.33 11.31 7.21
CA THR A 87 9.98 11.51 5.92
C THR A 87 8.95 11.99 4.89
N THR A 88 9.28 11.93 3.61
CA THR A 88 8.38 12.36 2.53
C THR A 88 7.92 11.17 1.71
N PRO A 89 6.77 11.28 1.01
CA PRO A 89 6.33 10.20 0.10
C PRO A 89 7.36 9.87 -0.97
N ASP A 90 8.11 10.86 -1.46
CA ASP A 90 9.16 10.63 -2.45
C ASP A 90 10.28 9.78 -1.89
N GLU A 91 10.66 10.01 -0.65
CA GLU A 91 11.66 9.19 0.04
C GLU A 91 11.19 7.76 0.23
N VAL A 92 9.92 7.58 0.63
CA VAL A 92 9.34 6.25 0.78
C VAL A 92 9.37 5.51 -0.54
N ARG A 93 8.95 6.17 -1.63
CA ARG A 93 8.96 5.58 -2.96
C ARG A 93 10.36 5.18 -3.38
N GLU A 94 11.35 6.07 -3.18
CA GLU A 94 12.73 5.80 -3.54
C GLU A 94 13.28 4.60 -2.78
N GLN A 95 13.02 4.50 -1.49
CA GLN A 95 13.43 3.36 -0.68
C GLN A 95 12.86 2.05 -1.21
N ILE A 96 11.58 2.06 -1.56
CA ILE A 96 10.91 0.86 -2.06
C ILE A 96 11.43 0.48 -3.45
N GLU A 97 11.65 1.46 -4.31
CA GLU A 97 12.23 1.21 -5.64
C GLU A 97 13.62 0.61 -5.52
N ASN A 98 14.42 1.11 -4.58
CA ASN A 98 15.75 0.57 -4.32
C ASN A 98 15.72 -0.86 -3.79
N LEU A 99 14.77 -1.16 -2.89
CA LEU A 99 14.64 -2.49 -2.31
C LEU A 99 14.17 -3.52 -3.32
N THR A 100 13.30 -3.14 -4.24
CA THR A 100 12.69 -4.06 -5.18
C THR A 100 13.39 -4.09 -6.53
N GLY A 101 14.16 -3.06 -6.84
CA GLY A 101 14.73 -2.88 -8.18
C GLY A 101 13.68 -2.52 -9.23
N GLN A 102 12.47 -2.17 -8.81
CA GLN A 102 11.36 -1.82 -9.70
C GLN A 102 11.02 -0.36 -9.57
N ARG A 103 10.46 0.21 -10.63
CA ARG A 103 9.98 1.58 -10.63
C ARG A 103 8.50 1.62 -10.99
N LEU A 104 7.79 2.55 -10.36
CA LEU A 104 6.40 2.83 -10.67
C LEU A 104 6.37 3.89 -11.78
N GLY A 105 5.77 3.60 -12.82
CA GLY A 105 5.69 4.51 -13.96
C GLY A 105 6.50 4.03 -15.13
#